data_99fc4b0081674f120f69708bf8ff55b2
#
_entry.id   99fc4b0081674f120f69708bf8ff55b2
#
_cell.length_a   1.000
_cell.length_b   1.000
_cell.length_c   1.000
_cell.angle_alpha   90.00
_cell.angle_beta   90.00
_cell.angle_gamma   90.00
#
_symmetry.space_group_name_H-M   'P 1'
#
loop_
_entity.id
_entity.type
_entity.pdbx_description
1 polymer ?
#
loop_
_entity_poly.entity_id
_entity_poly.type
_entity_poly.pdbx_seq_one_letter_code
_entity_poly.pdbx_strand_id
1 'polypeptide(L)'
;MGSAIGGNHDKNNRAGLVALSASGGSVQHFIKTHKAPLSLILSMAVLFVIFGFLNPRFASLQNLQNVLFQISVPLIIVVGTTMVIQMGSIDLSVQGVMGASGMAWILLSPNTRLDSDIGVWAWPVALGIGLGIGLLTGVMYAKLRVPSFVVSLGTWYVGLGIAILLYGNDLLPTLTNKDLARWPTRLTLGLPNSFWLAAAIVLGGVLVAHFTRLGRGLLAIGNNESIARSSGIPVTRYKIAAFAIAGTLSGLAGILATIQLGSGSPDIGYGQLFTVIPAAVIGGTALSGGEGGVLRSALGVVLLIVLNNGLVLAGVDPDYQSAVFGSILIITIVAVAWPQRGRLKVAK
;
A
#
# COMPACT_ATOMS: atom_id res chain seq x y z
N MET A 1 38.12 70.62 0.42
CA MET A 1 38.95 69.44 0.18
C MET A 1 38.74 68.47 1.35
N GLY A 2 38.21 67.29 1.11
CA GLY A 2 38.08 66.24 2.17
C GLY A 2 36.69 65.63 2.23
N SER A 3 36.49 64.48 1.62
CA SER A 3 35.90 63.25 2.18
C SER A 3 35.30 62.36 1.05
N ALA A 4 36.02 61.37 0.71
CA ALA A 4 35.50 60.27 -0.09
C ALA A 4 36.31 59.01 0.23
N ILE A 5 36.11 58.38 1.38
CA ILE A 5 36.54 57.02 1.66
C ILE A 5 35.60 56.44 2.75
N GLY A 6 34.53 55.75 2.39
CA GLY A 6 33.60 55.15 3.37
C GLY A 6 32.49 54.29 2.78
N GLY A 7 32.55 53.93 1.48
CA GLY A 7 31.42 53.30 0.81
C GLY A 7 31.53 51.82 0.41
N ASN A 8 32.62 51.12 0.63
CA ASN A 8 32.84 49.82 -0.03
C ASN A 8 32.87 48.59 0.91
N HIS A 9 32.91 48.79 2.24
CA HIS A 9 32.88 47.65 3.19
C HIS A 9 31.47 47.14 3.55
N ASP A 10 30.43 47.98 3.40
CA ASP A 10 29.07 47.62 3.80
C ASP A 10 28.31 46.81 2.73
N LYS A 11 28.72 46.94 1.44
CA LYS A 11 28.10 46.17 0.35
C LYS A 11 28.50 44.68 0.35
N ASN A 12 29.74 44.35 0.73
CA ASN A 12 30.20 42.96 0.77
C ASN A 12 29.60 42.16 1.95
N ASN A 13 29.38 42.83 3.09
CA ASN A 13 28.69 42.16 4.23
C ASN A 13 27.20 41.90 3.99
N ARG A 14 26.51 42.77 3.25
CA ARG A 14 25.13 42.56 2.87
C ARG A 14 24.94 41.47 1.84
N ALA A 15 25.88 41.32 0.89
CA ALA A 15 25.84 40.22 -0.10
C ALA A 15 26.08 38.86 0.54
N GLY A 16 26.97 38.76 1.54
CA GLY A 16 27.21 37.52 2.31
C GLY A 16 26.03 37.11 3.17
N LEU A 17 25.35 38.05 3.81
CA LEU A 17 24.15 37.78 4.62
C LEU A 17 22.92 37.38 3.78
N VAL A 18 22.76 37.93 2.58
CA VAL A 18 21.72 37.55 1.62
C VAL A 18 21.97 36.15 1.07
N ALA A 19 23.21 35.78 0.78
CA ALA A 19 23.56 34.44 0.31
C ALA A 19 23.35 33.34 1.38
N LEU A 20 23.63 33.63 2.65
CA LEU A 20 23.37 32.72 3.77
C LEU A 20 21.88 32.58 4.07
N SER A 21 21.06 33.64 3.90
CA SER A 21 19.62 33.57 4.06
C SER A 21 18.93 32.82 2.92
N ALA A 22 19.46 32.87 1.70
CA ALA A 22 18.93 32.14 0.56
C ALA A 22 19.20 30.63 0.64
N SER A 23 20.35 30.21 1.19
CA SER A 23 20.67 28.78 1.39
C SER A 23 19.85 28.16 2.54
N GLY A 24 19.62 28.89 3.62
CA GLY A 24 18.76 28.47 4.73
C GLY A 24 17.29 28.31 4.34
N GLY A 25 16.79 29.16 3.44
CA GLY A 25 15.42 29.07 2.90
C GLY A 25 15.19 27.84 2.04
N SER A 26 16.17 27.44 1.23
CA SER A 26 16.05 26.26 0.37
C SER A 26 16.04 24.94 1.16
N VAL A 27 16.87 24.81 2.18
CA VAL A 27 16.94 23.64 3.07
C VAL A 27 15.67 23.55 3.92
N GLN A 28 15.19 24.68 4.48
CA GLN A 28 13.94 24.70 5.24
C GLN A 28 12.72 24.42 4.37
N HIS A 29 12.69 24.88 3.14
CA HIS A 29 11.65 24.57 2.16
C HIS A 29 11.67 23.09 1.77
N PHE A 30 12.87 22.53 1.48
CA PHE A 30 13.07 21.11 1.20
C PHE A 30 12.60 20.24 2.37
N ILE A 31 12.98 20.56 3.62
CA ILE A 31 12.55 19.85 4.82
C ILE A 31 11.01 19.95 5.00
N LYS A 32 10.41 21.14 4.77
CA LYS A 32 8.96 21.30 4.88
C LYS A 32 8.20 20.47 3.85
N THR A 33 8.69 20.38 2.63
CA THR A 33 8.04 19.63 1.53
C THR A 33 8.23 18.13 1.66
N HIS A 34 9.34 17.67 2.30
CA HIS A 34 9.71 16.26 2.41
C HIS A 34 9.62 15.70 3.84
N LYS A 35 8.92 16.40 4.75
CA LYS A 35 8.83 15.97 6.17
C LYS A 35 8.32 14.54 6.35
N ALA A 36 7.27 14.16 5.61
CA ALA A 36 6.68 12.84 5.76
C ALA A 36 7.61 11.68 5.32
N PRO A 37 8.24 11.68 4.12
CA PRO A 37 9.15 10.62 3.76
C PRO A 37 10.43 10.60 4.63
N LEU A 38 10.90 11.76 5.07
CA LEU A 38 12.09 11.83 5.94
C LEU A 38 11.83 11.22 7.32
N SER A 39 10.65 11.47 7.91
CA SER A 39 10.27 10.88 9.20
C SER A 39 10.11 9.37 9.10
N LEU A 40 9.58 8.84 8.00
CA LEU A 40 9.47 7.39 7.75
C LEU A 40 10.86 6.74 7.66
N ILE A 41 11.77 7.32 6.88
CA ILE A 41 13.15 6.80 6.74
C ILE A 41 13.86 6.84 8.10
N LEU A 42 13.71 7.92 8.86
CA LEU A 42 14.27 8.02 10.20
C LEU A 42 13.69 6.97 11.16
N SER A 43 12.36 6.76 11.12
CA SER A 43 11.71 5.72 11.93
C SER A 43 12.20 4.33 11.54
N MET A 44 12.38 4.04 10.25
CA MET A 44 12.95 2.77 9.78
C MET A 44 14.41 2.59 10.28
N ALA A 45 15.23 3.64 10.23
CA ALA A 45 16.59 3.60 10.74
C ALA A 45 16.64 3.34 12.24
N VAL A 46 15.75 4.00 13.02
CA VAL A 46 15.62 3.78 14.46
C VAL A 46 15.21 2.34 14.77
N LEU A 47 14.19 1.80 14.06
CA LEU A 47 13.78 0.40 14.22
C LEU A 47 14.92 -0.57 13.88
N PHE A 48 15.66 -0.28 12.80
CA PHE A 48 16.78 -1.11 12.39
C PHE A 48 17.87 -1.17 13.46
N VAL A 49 18.18 -0.03 14.07
CA VAL A 49 19.15 0.05 15.19
C VAL A 49 18.62 -0.71 16.41
N ILE A 50 17.37 -0.46 16.83
CA ILE A 50 16.79 -1.11 18.02
C ILE A 50 16.77 -2.62 17.87
N PHE A 51 16.19 -3.13 16.77
CA PHE A 51 16.07 -4.58 16.56
C PHE A 51 17.40 -5.24 16.21
N GLY A 52 18.33 -4.53 15.58
CA GLY A 52 19.70 -5.00 15.35
C GLY A 52 20.48 -5.22 16.64
N PHE A 53 20.27 -4.37 17.68
CA PHE A 53 20.83 -4.58 19.00
C PHE A 53 20.14 -5.71 19.78
N LEU A 54 18.80 -5.84 19.65
CA LEU A 54 18.04 -6.87 20.33
C LEU A 54 18.33 -8.27 19.78
N ASN A 55 18.51 -8.39 18.46
CA ASN A 55 18.82 -9.67 17.82
C ASN A 55 19.73 -9.45 16.59
N PRO A 56 21.00 -9.94 16.63
CA PRO A 56 21.94 -9.79 15.52
C PRO A 56 21.44 -10.40 14.19
N ARG A 57 20.56 -11.42 14.26
CA ARG A 57 19.96 -12.03 13.06
C ARG A 57 19.08 -11.06 12.29
N PHE A 58 18.59 -10.00 12.94
CA PHE A 58 17.74 -8.98 12.30
C PHE A 58 18.46 -8.30 11.12
N ALA A 59 19.75 -8.00 11.26
CA ALA A 59 20.57 -7.39 10.21
C ALA A 59 21.15 -8.39 9.18
N SER A 60 20.80 -9.69 9.28
CA SER A 60 21.30 -10.71 8.36
C SER A 60 20.69 -10.57 6.96
N LEU A 61 21.46 -10.95 5.91
CA LEU A 61 20.98 -11.00 4.53
C LEU A 61 19.74 -11.90 4.39
N GLN A 62 19.74 -13.03 5.10
CA GLN A 62 18.61 -13.96 5.09
C GLN A 62 17.34 -13.31 5.64
N ASN A 63 17.43 -12.54 6.73
CA ASN A 63 16.28 -11.81 7.27
C ASN A 63 15.82 -10.69 6.33
N LEU A 64 16.74 -9.96 5.70
CA LEU A 64 16.39 -8.98 4.67
C LEU A 64 15.59 -9.64 3.53
N GLN A 65 16.03 -10.78 3.02
CA GLN A 65 15.29 -11.53 2.00
C GLN A 65 13.92 -11.97 2.50
N ASN A 66 13.81 -12.39 3.76
CA ASN A 66 12.55 -12.78 4.38
C ASN A 66 11.58 -11.57 4.51
N VAL A 67 12.07 -10.42 4.93
CA VAL A 67 11.27 -9.17 4.96
C VAL A 67 10.81 -8.78 3.56
N LEU A 68 11.69 -8.86 2.54
CA LEU A 68 11.33 -8.56 1.16
C LEU A 68 10.28 -9.53 0.59
N PHE A 69 10.33 -10.79 0.99
CA PHE A 69 9.29 -11.77 0.67
C PHE A 69 7.95 -11.39 1.33
N GLN A 70 7.94 -11.05 2.61
CA GLN A 70 6.73 -10.71 3.37
C GLN A 70 6.06 -9.42 2.87
N ILE A 71 6.82 -8.39 2.49
CA ILE A 71 6.25 -7.12 2.00
C ILE A 71 5.60 -7.25 0.61
N SER A 72 5.89 -8.31 -0.14
CA SER A 72 5.51 -8.41 -1.56
C SER A 72 4.00 -8.34 -1.76
N VAL A 73 3.22 -9.06 -0.96
CA VAL A 73 1.75 -9.06 -1.05
C VAL A 73 1.16 -7.71 -0.64
N PRO A 74 1.43 -7.16 0.55
CA PRO A 74 0.86 -5.88 0.94
C PRO A 74 1.34 -4.70 0.07
N LEU A 75 2.54 -4.77 -0.55
CA LEU A 75 2.98 -3.76 -1.51
C LEU A 75 2.10 -3.71 -2.77
N ILE A 76 1.62 -4.85 -3.27
CA ILE A 76 0.71 -4.89 -4.41
C ILE A 76 -0.63 -4.26 -4.02
N ILE A 77 -1.17 -4.61 -2.85
CA ILE A 77 -2.46 -4.13 -2.37
C ILE A 77 -2.43 -2.61 -2.15
N VAL A 78 -1.35 -2.10 -1.53
CA VAL A 78 -1.27 -0.69 -1.13
C VAL A 78 -1.34 0.26 -2.31
N VAL A 79 -0.94 -0.16 -3.51
CA VAL A 79 -1.06 0.65 -4.73
C VAL A 79 -2.52 1.00 -5.02
N GLY A 80 -3.39 -0.02 -5.09
CA GLY A 80 -4.81 0.16 -5.32
C GLY A 80 -5.50 0.90 -4.18
N THR A 81 -5.22 0.49 -2.94
CA THR A 81 -5.76 1.11 -1.72
C THR A 81 -5.40 2.59 -1.65
N THR A 82 -4.16 2.97 -2.00
CA THR A 82 -3.75 4.39 -2.03
C THR A 82 -4.56 5.18 -3.04
N MET A 83 -4.79 4.65 -4.24
CA MET A 83 -5.59 5.33 -5.27
C MET A 83 -7.03 5.55 -4.81
N VAL A 84 -7.62 4.58 -4.09
CA VAL A 84 -8.96 4.71 -3.51
C VAL A 84 -8.98 5.73 -2.37
N ILE A 85 -8.00 5.70 -1.47
CA ILE A 85 -7.91 6.68 -0.37
C ILE A 85 -7.66 8.10 -0.90
N GLN A 86 -6.84 8.27 -1.94
CA GLN A 86 -6.59 9.60 -2.53
C GLN A 86 -7.85 10.31 -3.01
N MET A 87 -8.90 9.61 -3.41
CA MET A 87 -10.19 10.22 -3.77
C MET A 87 -11.17 10.36 -2.58
N GLY A 88 -10.71 10.14 -1.34
CA GLY A 88 -11.53 10.23 -0.13
C GLY A 88 -12.48 9.05 0.06
N SER A 89 -12.11 7.85 -0.40
CA SER A 89 -12.90 6.64 -0.31
C SER A 89 -12.14 5.53 0.41
N ILE A 90 -12.87 4.53 0.91
CA ILE A 90 -12.30 3.36 1.58
C ILE A 90 -12.78 2.11 0.84
N ASP A 91 -11.86 1.18 0.60
CA ASP A 91 -12.14 -0.14 0.03
C ASP A 91 -11.85 -1.24 1.07
N LEU A 92 -12.90 -1.91 1.51
CA LEU A 92 -12.83 -3.04 2.43
C LEU A 92 -12.92 -4.39 1.70
N SER A 93 -13.13 -4.40 0.38
CA SER A 93 -13.34 -5.63 -0.40
C SER A 93 -12.08 -6.49 -0.56
N VAL A 94 -10.90 -5.93 -0.29
CA VAL A 94 -9.57 -6.52 -0.52
C VAL A 94 -9.48 -7.98 -0.07
N GLN A 95 -9.91 -8.30 1.17
CA GLN A 95 -9.79 -9.66 1.72
C GLN A 95 -10.64 -10.67 0.94
N GLY A 96 -11.89 -10.33 0.64
CA GLY A 96 -12.78 -11.20 -0.13
C GLY A 96 -12.31 -11.38 -1.57
N VAL A 97 -11.82 -10.31 -2.19
CA VAL A 97 -11.25 -10.36 -3.54
C VAL A 97 -10.01 -11.26 -3.58
N MET A 98 -9.11 -11.14 -2.61
CA MET A 98 -7.94 -12.02 -2.49
C MET A 98 -8.34 -13.48 -2.38
N GLY A 99 -9.29 -13.79 -1.48
CA GLY A 99 -9.81 -15.14 -1.30
C GLY A 99 -10.41 -15.71 -2.59
N ALA A 100 -11.32 -14.97 -3.22
CA ALA A 100 -11.98 -15.40 -4.46
C ALA A 100 -11.00 -15.63 -5.61
N SER A 101 -10.09 -14.68 -5.85
CA SER A 101 -9.11 -14.77 -6.93
C SER A 101 -8.06 -15.85 -6.65
N GLY A 102 -7.57 -15.96 -5.41
CA GLY A 102 -6.61 -16.99 -5.02
C GLY A 102 -7.19 -18.40 -5.13
N MET A 103 -8.43 -18.62 -4.65
CA MET A 103 -9.13 -19.89 -4.78
C MET A 103 -9.40 -20.27 -6.24
N ALA A 104 -9.89 -19.33 -7.05
CA ALA A 104 -10.12 -19.59 -8.46
C ALA A 104 -8.81 -19.95 -9.18
N TRP A 105 -7.73 -19.22 -8.89
CA TRP A 105 -6.45 -19.47 -9.53
C TRP A 105 -5.88 -20.85 -9.19
N ILE A 106 -5.91 -21.27 -7.91
CA ILE A 106 -5.34 -22.57 -7.53
C ILE A 106 -6.13 -23.74 -8.10
N LEU A 107 -7.47 -23.62 -8.17
CA LEU A 107 -8.31 -24.67 -8.73
C LEU A 107 -8.17 -24.81 -10.25
N LEU A 108 -7.71 -23.77 -10.94
CA LEU A 108 -7.43 -23.77 -12.38
C LEU A 108 -5.97 -24.06 -12.72
N SER A 109 -5.11 -24.19 -11.70
CA SER A 109 -3.68 -24.53 -11.79
C SER A 109 -3.45 -25.97 -11.35
N PRO A 110 -2.28 -26.59 -11.64
CA PRO A 110 -1.98 -27.95 -11.18
C PRO A 110 -2.08 -28.04 -9.64
N ASN A 111 -3.06 -28.79 -9.15
CA ASN A 111 -3.35 -28.92 -7.73
C ASN A 111 -3.72 -30.35 -7.34
N THR A 112 -3.78 -30.64 -6.04
CA THR A 112 -4.09 -31.97 -5.50
C THR A 112 -5.57 -32.33 -5.52
N ARG A 113 -6.46 -31.39 -5.81
CA ARG A 113 -7.90 -31.57 -5.70
C ARG A 113 -8.59 -31.80 -7.03
N LEU A 114 -8.22 -31.03 -8.05
CA LEU A 114 -8.79 -31.11 -9.39
C LEU A 114 -7.71 -31.45 -10.40
N ASP A 115 -8.02 -32.34 -11.33
CA ASP A 115 -7.16 -32.66 -12.48
C ASP A 115 -7.37 -31.60 -13.60
N SER A 116 -7.44 -30.32 -13.18
CA SER A 116 -7.62 -29.20 -14.10
C SER A 116 -6.36 -28.35 -14.13
N ASP A 117 -5.76 -28.24 -15.28
CA ASP A 117 -4.66 -27.31 -15.55
C ASP A 117 -4.92 -26.60 -16.86
N ILE A 118 -5.37 -25.35 -16.76
CA ILE A 118 -5.53 -24.47 -17.92
C ILE A 118 -4.31 -23.61 -18.18
N GLY A 119 -3.21 -23.88 -17.49
CA GLY A 119 -1.93 -23.21 -17.66
C GLY A 119 -2.02 -21.70 -17.42
N VAL A 120 -1.46 -20.93 -18.36
CA VAL A 120 -1.40 -19.48 -18.25
C VAL A 120 -2.78 -18.81 -18.19
N TRP A 121 -3.83 -19.45 -18.65
CA TRP A 121 -5.20 -18.91 -18.65
C TRP A 121 -5.81 -18.81 -17.24
N ALA A 122 -5.27 -19.52 -16.26
CA ALA A 122 -5.68 -19.37 -14.87
C ALA A 122 -5.49 -17.93 -14.33
N TRP A 123 -4.47 -17.22 -14.84
CA TRP A 123 -4.19 -15.84 -14.42
C TRP A 123 -5.27 -14.85 -14.86
N PRO A 124 -5.60 -14.70 -16.15
CA PRO A 124 -6.63 -13.75 -16.56
C PRO A 124 -8.01 -14.09 -15.99
N VAL A 125 -8.36 -15.37 -15.82
CA VAL A 125 -9.64 -15.77 -15.18
C VAL A 125 -9.69 -15.29 -13.72
N ALA A 126 -8.68 -15.59 -12.94
CA ALA A 126 -8.62 -15.19 -11.52
C ALA A 126 -8.53 -13.67 -11.35
N LEU A 127 -7.75 -12.97 -12.18
CA LEU A 127 -7.69 -11.50 -12.20
C LEU A 127 -9.02 -10.89 -12.64
N GLY A 128 -9.74 -11.56 -13.55
CA GLY A 128 -11.08 -11.17 -13.99
C GLY A 128 -12.10 -11.14 -12.83
N ILE A 129 -11.97 -12.05 -11.85
CA ILE A 129 -12.80 -12.03 -10.63
C ILE A 129 -12.50 -10.76 -9.82
N GLY A 130 -11.23 -10.46 -9.57
CA GLY A 130 -10.83 -9.26 -8.86
C GLY A 130 -11.29 -7.98 -9.55
N LEU A 131 -11.10 -7.90 -10.88
CA LEU A 131 -11.59 -6.81 -11.72
C LEU A 131 -13.12 -6.70 -11.63
N GLY A 132 -13.84 -7.81 -11.73
CA GLY A 132 -15.31 -7.85 -11.68
C GLY A 132 -15.87 -7.33 -10.36
N ILE A 133 -15.31 -7.78 -9.22
CA ILE A 133 -15.72 -7.30 -7.90
C ILE A 133 -15.35 -5.82 -7.73
N GLY A 134 -14.18 -5.40 -8.18
CA GLY A 134 -13.75 -4.00 -8.17
C GLY A 134 -14.65 -3.10 -9.02
N LEU A 135 -15.03 -3.54 -10.23
CA LEU A 135 -15.98 -2.85 -11.10
C LEU A 135 -17.36 -2.75 -10.45
N LEU A 136 -17.86 -3.83 -9.86
CA LEU A 136 -19.13 -3.84 -9.14
C LEU A 136 -19.13 -2.80 -8.02
N THR A 137 -18.10 -2.82 -7.17
CA THR A 137 -17.91 -1.86 -6.08
C THR A 137 -17.87 -0.42 -6.62
N GLY A 138 -17.05 -0.19 -7.65
CA GLY A 138 -16.90 1.14 -8.25
C GLY A 138 -18.18 1.68 -8.89
N VAL A 139 -18.95 0.82 -9.58
CA VAL A 139 -20.22 1.19 -10.21
C VAL A 139 -21.28 1.53 -9.16
N MET A 140 -21.42 0.67 -8.14
CA MET A 140 -22.38 0.92 -7.05
C MET A 140 -22.04 2.21 -6.29
N TYR A 141 -20.78 2.43 -5.95
CA TYR A 141 -20.34 3.65 -5.31
C TYR A 141 -20.56 4.90 -6.19
N ALA A 142 -20.12 4.86 -7.44
CA ALA A 142 -20.07 6.05 -8.28
C ALA A 142 -21.43 6.41 -8.92
N LYS A 143 -22.28 5.42 -9.27
CA LYS A 143 -23.57 5.62 -9.92
C LYS A 143 -24.75 5.62 -8.92
N LEU A 144 -24.76 4.68 -7.97
CA LEU A 144 -25.83 4.58 -6.98
C LEU A 144 -25.61 5.51 -5.78
N ARG A 145 -24.43 6.14 -5.67
CA ARG A 145 -24.07 7.10 -4.61
C ARG A 145 -24.15 6.48 -3.20
N VAL A 146 -23.97 5.17 -3.09
CA VAL A 146 -23.88 4.49 -1.80
C VAL A 146 -22.47 4.74 -1.23
N PRO A 147 -22.31 4.99 0.08
CA PRO A 147 -21.00 5.19 0.70
C PRO A 147 -20.03 4.04 0.37
N SER A 148 -18.78 4.36 0.01
CA SER A 148 -17.81 3.39 -0.49
C SER A 148 -17.54 2.25 0.48
N PHE A 149 -17.45 2.56 1.79
CA PHE A 149 -17.18 1.55 2.81
C PHE A 149 -18.33 0.55 2.94
N VAL A 150 -19.61 0.98 2.77
CA VAL A 150 -20.77 0.08 2.84
C VAL A 150 -20.77 -0.87 1.64
N VAL A 151 -20.54 -0.32 0.44
CA VAL A 151 -20.49 -1.14 -0.78
C VAL A 151 -19.33 -2.11 -0.72
N SER A 152 -18.13 -1.65 -0.34
CA SER A 152 -16.95 -2.50 -0.29
C SER A 152 -17.03 -3.58 0.80
N LEU A 153 -17.71 -3.30 1.91
CA LEU A 153 -18.02 -4.32 2.91
C LEU A 153 -18.96 -5.39 2.33
N GLY A 154 -19.99 -4.98 1.59
CA GLY A 154 -20.88 -5.92 0.89
C GLY A 154 -20.12 -6.77 -0.13
N THR A 155 -19.28 -6.16 -0.95
CA THR A 155 -18.49 -6.88 -1.94
C THR A 155 -17.34 -7.71 -1.34
N TRP A 156 -16.86 -7.39 -0.14
CA TRP A 156 -16.03 -8.31 0.65
C TRP A 156 -16.74 -9.62 0.91
N TYR A 157 -17.98 -9.57 1.45
CA TYR A 157 -18.77 -10.79 1.69
C TYR A 157 -19.10 -11.54 0.40
N VAL A 158 -19.35 -10.85 -0.71
CA VAL A 158 -19.52 -11.49 -2.02
C VAL A 158 -18.25 -12.25 -2.41
N GLY A 159 -17.08 -11.62 -2.32
CA GLY A 159 -15.78 -12.27 -2.60
C GLY A 159 -15.51 -13.45 -1.66
N LEU A 160 -15.74 -13.28 -0.37
CA LEU A 160 -15.59 -14.35 0.63
C LEU A 160 -16.56 -15.52 0.34
N GLY A 161 -17.81 -15.23 -0.01
CA GLY A 161 -18.79 -16.23 -0.40
C GLY A 161 -18.36 -17.03 -1.63
N ILE A 162 -17.82 -16.35 -2.66
CA ILE A 162 -17.22 -17.01 -3.83
C ILE A 162 -16.05 -17.90 -3.41
N ALA A 163 -15.16 -17.41 -2.56
CA ALA A 163 -14.01 -18.18 -2.09
C ALA A 163 -14.43 -19.44 -1.32
N ILE A 164 -15.43 -19.33 -0.43
CA ILE A 164 -15.99 -20.45 0.34
C ILE A 164 -16.68 -21.47 -0.57
N LEU A 165 -17.47 -21.00 -1.55
CA LEU A 165 -18.10 -21.88 -2.53
C LEU A 165 -17.09 -22.66 -3.36
N LEU A 166 -16.00 -22.01 -3.79
CA LEU A 166 -14.90 -22.64 -4.49
C LEU A 166 -14.09 -23.59 -3.59
N TYR A 167 -13.97 -23.26 -2.30
CA TYR A 167 -13.30 -24.13 -1.33
C TYR A 167 -14.13 -25.40 -1.08
N GLY A 168 -15.44 -25.30 -0.91
CA GLY A 168 -16.35 -26.43 -0.66
C GLY A 168 -16.01 -27.20 0.61
N ASN A 169 -16.38 -28.49 0.62
CA ASN A 169 -16.13 -29.42 1.74
C ASN A 169 -15.00 -30.43 1.45
N ASP A 170 -14.27 -30.23 0.39
CA ASP A 170 -13.21 -31.14 -0.07
C ASP A 170 -11.87 -30.86 0.63
N LEU A 171 -10.87 -31.66 0.24
CA LEU A 171 -9.50 -31.50 0.71
C LEU A 171 -8.93 -30.13 0.30
N LEU A 172 -8.04 -29.60 1.12
CA LEU A 172 -7.29 -28.38 0.87
C LEU A 172 -6.56 -28.47 -0.49
N PRO A 173 -6.85 -27.61 -1.48
CA PRO A 173 -6.14 -27.63 -2.73
C PRO A 173 -4.70 -27.13 -2.51
N THR A 174 -3.71 -27.98 -2.78
CA THR A 174 -2.29 -27.63 -2.71
C THR A 174 -1.66 -27.69 -4.10
N LEU A 175 -0.69 -26.79 -4.35
CA LEU A 175 0.04 -26.78 -5.61
C LEU A 175 0.88 -28.05 -5.76
N THR A 176 0.71 -28.74 -6.89
CA THR A 176 1.54 -29.90 -7.25
C THR A 176 2.80 -29.51 -8.02
N ASN A 177 2.76 -28.36 -8.72
CA ASN A 177 3.91 -27.82 -9.43
C ASN A 177 4.90 -27.17 -8.45
N LYS A 178 5.99 -27.89 -8.14
CA LYS A 178 7.03 -27.48 -7.19
C LYS A 178 7.81 -26.24 -7.66
N ASP A 179 8.00 -26.05 -8.95
CA ASP A 179 8.72 -24.89 -9.48
C ASP A 179 7.88 -23.61 -9.31
N LEU A 180 6.59 -23.70 -9.53
CA LEU A 180 5.65 -22.60 -9.32
C LEU A 180 5.55 -22.25 -7.83
N ALA A 181 5.44 -23.25 -6.95
CA ALA A 181 5.40 -23.03 -5.50
C ALA A 181 6.69 -22.39 -4.95
N ARG A 182 7.85 -22.70 -5.56
CA ARG A 182 9.15 -22.12 -5.18
C ARG A 182 9.44 -20.78 -5.83
N TRP A 183 8.72 -20.42 -6.89
CA TRP A 183 8.99 -19.19 -7.64
C TRP A 183 9.05 -17.93 -6.77
N PRO A 184 8.16 -17.69 -5.77
CA PRO A 184 8.19 -16.48 -4.97
C PRO A 184 9.45 -16.32 -4.12
N THR A 185 10.00 -17.43 -3.62
CA THR A 185 11.21 -17.45 -2.77
C THR A 185 12.49 -17.56 -3.58
N ARG A 186 12.41 -17.95 -4.88
CA ARG A 186 13.58 -18.03 -5.76
C ARG A 186 14.23 -16.66 -5.88
N LEU A 187 15.55 -16.62 -5.76
CA LEU A 187 16.32 -15.38 -5.80
C LEU A 187 16.75 -15.03 -7.23
N THR A 188 16.40 -13.83 -7.67
CA THR A 188 16.94 -13.18 -8.87
C THR A 188 17.71 -11.94 -8.42
N LEU A 189 18.97 -11.81 -8.82
CA LEU A 189 19.88 -10.76 -8.35
C LEU A 189 19.97 -10.68 -6.81
N GLY A 190 19.89 -11.84 -6.11
CA GLY A 190 19.95 -11.90 -4.66
C GLY A 190 18.68 -11.53 -3.90
N LEU A 191 17.59 -11.19 -4.59
CA LEU A 191 16.29 -10.79 -4.00
C LEU A 191 15.16 -11.74 -4.45
N PRO A 192 14.12 -11.96 -3.62
CA PRO A 192 12.99 -12.84 -3.95
C PRO A 192 12.23 -12.37 -5.20
N ASN A 193 11.79 -13.31 -6.04
CA ASN A 193 11.02 -12.99 -7.25
C ASN A 193 9.69 -12.29 -6.93
N SER A 194 9.04 -12.66 -5.82
CA SER A 194 7.83 -11.97 -5.37
C SER A 194 8.05 -10.48 -5.10
N PHE A 195 9.23 -10.11 -4.59
CA PHE A 195 9.60 -8.70 -4.39
C PHE A 195 9.75 -7.95 -5.71
N TRP A 196 10.39 -8.56 -6.74
CA TRP A 196 10.52 -7.93 -8.04
C TRP A 196 9.17 -7.65 -8.71
N LEU A 197 8.23 -8.61 -8.58
CA LEU A 197 6.86 -8.40 -9.04
C LEU A 197 6.20 -7.21 -8.31
N ALA A 198 6.28 -7.20 -6.98
CA ALA A 198 5.70 -6.13 -6.18
C ALA A 198 6.34 -4.77 -6.48
N ALA A 199 7.68 -4.71 -6.62
CA ALA A 199 8.41 -3.50 -6.98
C ALA A 199 8.00 -2.97 -8.36
N ALA A 200 7.80 -3.85 -9.35
CA ALA A 200 7.30 -3.46 -10.68
C ALA A 200 5.87 -2.88 -10.60
N ILE A 201 4.98 -3.48 -9.78
CA ILE A 201 3.61 -2.97 -9.56
C ILE A 201 3.63 -1.63 -8.85
N VAL A 202 4.47 -1.45 -7.82
CA VAL A 202 4.62 -0.16 -7.12
C VAL A 202 5.14 0.90 -8.08
N LEU A 203 6.16 0.59 -8.89
CA LEU A 203 6.68 1.50 -9.91
C LEU A 203 5.58 1.89 -10.91
N GLY A 204 4.85 0.91 -11.45
CA GLY A 204 3.70 1.15 -12.32
C GLY A 204 2.65 2.05 -11.66
N GLY A 205 2.33 1.80 -10.39
CA GLY A 205 1.40 2.62 -9.59
C GLY A 205 1.89 4.06 -9.42
N VAL A 206 3.19 4.25 -9.16
CA VAL A 206 3.82 5.59 -9.07
C VAL A 206 3.72 6.30 -10.42
N LEU A 207 4.03 5.62 -11.52
CA LEU A 207 3.92 6.19 -12.87
C LEU A 207 2.47 6.59 -13.18
N VAL A 208 1.50 5.73 -12.89
CA VAL A 208 0.08 6.06 -13.07
C VAL A 208 -0.34 7.24 -12.21
N ALA A 209 0.03 7.26 -10.92
CA ALA A 209 -0.35 8.33 -10.01
C ALA A 209 0.23 9.71 -10.40
N HIS A 210 1.48 9.76 -10.86
CA HIS A 210 2.15 11.02 -11.15
C HIS A 210 1.99 11.49 -12.60
N PHE A 211 2.06 10.58 -13.58
CA PHE A 211 2.16 10.95 -14.99
C PHE A 211 0.85 10.84 -15.75
N THR A 212 -0.19 10.18 -15.20
CA THR A 212 -1.46 10.05 -15.92
C THR A 212 -2.50 11.08 -15.49
N ARG A 213 -3.51 11.27 -16.34
CA ARG A 213 -4.69 12.09 -16.02
C ARG A 213 -5.51 11.48 -14.89
N LEU A 214 -5.52 10.13 -14.78
CA LEU A 214 -6.23 9.42 -13.73
C LEU A 214 -5.67 9.78 -12.34
N GLY A 215 -4.37 9.63 -12.11
CA GLY A 215 -3.77 9.91 -10.80
C GLY A 215 -4.00 11.35 -10.34
N ARG A 216 -3.75 12.32 -11.22
CA ARG A 216 -4.03 13.73 -10.92
C ARG A 216 -5.51 14.01 -10.67
N GLY A 217 -6.39 13.32 -11.41
CA GLY A 217 -7.84 13.46 -11.23
C GLY A 217 -8.32 12.87 -9.91
N LEU A 218 -7.78 11.75 -9.44
CA LEU A 218 -8.12 11.18 -8.14
C LEU A 218 -7.78 12.13 -6.98
N LEU A 219 -6.61 12.77 -7.01
CA LEU A 219 -6.22 13.80 -6.04
C LEU A 219 -7.15 15.03 -6.11
N ALA A 220 -7.52 15.47 -7.31
CA ALA A 220 -8.46 16.59 -7.48
C ALA A 220 -9.84 16.26 -6.93
N ILE A 221 -10.35 15.04 -7.16
CA ILE A 221 -11.62 14.55 -6.61
C ILE A 221 -11.58 14.52 -5.07
N GLY A 222 -10.49 14.03 -4.49
CA GLY A 222 -10.33 13.97 -3.04
C GLY A 222 -10.24 15.35 -2.38
N ASN A 223 -9.64 16.33 -3.06
CA ASN A 223 -9.59 17.69 -2.56
C ASN A 223 -10.98 18.35 -2.56
N ASN A 224 -11.70 18.30 -3.69
CA ASN A 224 -13.07 18.78 -3.78
C ASN A 224 -13.77 18.20 -5.03
N GLU A 225 -14.67 17.24 -4.80
CA GLU A 225 -15.38 16.56 -5.88
C GLU A 225 -16.23 17.51 -6.73
N SER A 226 -16.88 18.52 -6.12
CA SER A 226 -17.74 19.44 -6.85
C SER A 226 -16.93 20.34 -7.78
N ILE A 227 -15.78 20.85 -7.32
CA ILE A 227 -14.86 21.63 -8.15
C ILE A 227 -14.26 20.77 -9.25
N ALA A 228 -13.83 19.52 -8.95
CA ALA A 228 -13.31 18.60 -9.95
C ALA A 228 -14.33 18.35 -11.07
N ARG A 229 -15.60 18.16 -10.70
CA ARG A 229 -16.71 17.94 -11.64
C ARG A 229 -16.97 19.18 -12.52
N SER A 230 -17.02 20.37 -11.94
CA SER A 230 -17.23 21.62 -12.69
C SER A 230 -16.04 21.98 -13.59
N SER A 231 -14.84 21.49 -13.27
CA SER A 231 -13.63 21.57 -14.10
C SER A 231 -13.57 20.53 -15.22
N GLY A 232 -14.65 19.76 -15.47
CA GLY A 232 -14.74 18.79 -16.55
C GLY A 232 -14.07 17.43 -16.27
N ILE A 233 -13.66 17.15 -15.03
CA ILE A 233 -13.10 15.84 -14.67
C ILE A 233 -14.22 14.80 -14.67
N PRO A 234 -14.10 13.66 -15.37
CA PRO A 234 -15.13 12.62 -15.42
C PRO A 234 -15.12 11.76 -14.14
N VAL A 235 -15.56 12.38 -13.02
CA VAL A 235 -15.51 11.84 -11.65
C VAL A 235 -16.00 10.41 -11.56
N THR A 236 -17.18 10.10 -12.15
CA THR A 236 -17.76 8.75 -12.14
C THR A 236 -16.83 7.71 -12.75
N ARG A 237 -16.21 8.01 -13.90
CA ARG A 237 -15.28 7.10 -14.58
C ARG A 237 -14.02 6.88 -13.75
N TYR A 238 -13.50 7.93 -13.10
CA TYR A 238 -12.29 7.84 -12.29
C TYR A 238 -12.53 7.05 -11.00
N LYS A 239 -13.69 7.23 -10.36
CA LYS A 239 -14.09 6.41 -9.22
C LYS A 239 -14.18 4.93 -9.58
N ILE A 240 -14.84 4.59 -10.69
CA ILE A 240 -14.94 3.21 -11.16
C ILE A 240 -13.56 2.64 -11.49
N ALA A 241 -12.71 3.40 -12.18
CA ALA A 241 -11.36 2.95 -12.55
C ALA A 241 -10.48 2.69 -11.32
N ALA A 242 -10.56 3.53 -10.27
CA ALA A 242 -9.79 3.33 -9.04
C ALA A 242 -10.18 2.03 -8.33
N PHE A 243 -11.47 1.72 -8.19
CA PHE A 243 -11.93 0.45 -7.60
C PHE A 243 -11.62 -0.75 -8.51
N ALA A 244 -11.71 -0.61 -9.83
CA ALA A 244 -11.33 -1.66 -10.78
C ALA A 244 -9.84 -2.01 -10.67
N ILE A 245 -8.96 -1.00 -10.58
CA ILE A 245 -7.52 -1.20 -10.35
C ILE A 245 -7.29 -1.84 -8.98
N ALA A 246 -7.93 -1.33 -7.91
CA ALA A 246 -7.78 -1.87 -6.58
C ALA A 246 -8.22 -3.34 -6.50
N GLY A 247 -9.36 -3.69 -7.10
CA GLY A 247 -9.83 -5.07 -7.16
C GLY A 247 -8.91 -5.99 -7.98
N THR A 248 -8.39 -5.52 -9.13
CA THR A 248 -7.43 -6.30 -9.93
C THR A 248 -6.13 -6.55 -9.16
N LEU A 249 -5.60 -5.53 -8.48
CA LEU A 249 -4.37 -5.66 -7.68
C LEU A 249 -4.59 -6.52 -6.44
N SER A 250 -5.76 -6.44 -5.80
CA SER A 250 -6.13 -7.34 -4.70
C SER A 250 -6.25 -8.79 -5.19
N GLY A 251 -6.80 -9.01 -6.39
CA GLY A 251 -6.82 -10.32 -7.03
C GLY A 251 -5.41 -10.86 -7.30
N LEU A 252 -4.53 -10.03 -7.86
CA LEU A 252 -3.12 -10.39 -8.07
C LEU A 252 -2.40 -10.71 -6.75
N ALA A 253 -2.64 -9.92 -5.71
CA ALA A 253 -2.10 -10.16 -4.37
C ALA A 253 -2.61 -11.48 -3.78
N GLY A 254 -3.89 -11.82 -4.00
CA GLY A 254 -4.49 -13.09 -3.59
C GLY A 254 -3.84 -14.29 -4.30
N ILE A 255 -3.61 -14.19 -5.62
CA ILE A 255 -2.88 -15.21 -6.37
C ILE A 255 -1.46 -15.38 -5.83
N LEU A 256 -0.72 -14.28 -5.66
CA LEU A 256 0.64 -14.32 -5.13
C LEU A 256 0.68 -14.93 -3.73
N ALA A 257 -0.23 -14.55 -2.84
CA ALA A 257 -0.32 -15.10 -1.49
C ALA A 257 -0.62 -16.62 -1.51
N THR A 258 -1.49 -17.07 -2.43
CA THR A 258 -1.78 -18.49 -2.65
C THR A 258 -0.54 -19.27 -3.11
N ILE A 259 0.25 -18.68 -4.01
CA ILE A 259 1.53 -19.30 -4.45
C ILE A 259 2.53 -19.34 -3.28
N GLN A 260 2.64 -18.26 -2.49
CA GLN A 260 3.52 -18.19 -1.33
C GLN A 260 3.15 -19.22 -0.25
N LEU A 261 1.86 -19.45 -0.04
CA LEU A 261 1.35 -20.45 0.90
C LEU A 261 1.47 -21.88 0.33
N GLY A 262 1.48 -22.01 -1.00
CA GLY A 262 1.43 -23.31 -1.69
C GLY A 262 0.07 -23.99 -1.63
N SER A 263 -0.96 -23.33 -1.11
CA SER A 263 -2.32 -23.87 -0.95
C SER A 263 -3.38 -22.77 -1.04
N GLY A 264 -4.61 -23.15 -1.42
CA GLY A 264 -5.76 -22.26 -1.48
C GLY A 264 -6.46 -22.14 -0.15
N SER A 265 -6.79 -20.91 0.25
CA SER A 265 -7.60 -20.66 1.44
C SER A 265 -8.57 -19.50 1.18
N PRO A 266 -9.85 -19.61 1.59
CA PRO A 266 -10.78 -18.48 1.53
C PRO A 266 -10.29 -17.27 2.32
N ASP A 267 -9.56 -17.50 3.40
CA ASP A 267 -9.06 -16.47 4.31
C ASP A 267 -7.65 -15.95 3.97
N ILE A 268 -7.14 -16.22 2.77
CA ILE A 268 -5.79 -15.84 2.34
C ILE A 268 -5.49 -14.34 2.49
N GLY A 269 -6.54 -13.51 2.45
CA GLY A 269 -6.44 -12.05 2.62
C GLY A 269 -6.65 -11.56 4.05
N TYR A 270 -6.84 -12.46 5.03
CA TYR A 270 -7.14 -12.08 6.40
C TYR A 270 -6.07 -11.18 7.00
N GLY A 271 -6.48 -10.09 7.63
CA GLY A 271 -5.56 -9.15 8.26
C GLY A 271 -4.89 -8.13 7.33
N GLN A 272 -4.92 -8.31 6.01
CA GLN A 272 -4.23 -7.41 5.06
C GLN A 272 -4.72 -5.97 5.13
N LEU A 273 -6.02 -5.75 5.32
CA LEU A 273 -6.60 -4.40 5.48
C LEU A 273 -6.01 -3.65 6.68
N PHE A 274 -5.79 -4.36 7.79
CA PHE A 274 -5.23 -3.79 9.02
C PHE A 274 -3.74 -3.48 8.91
N THR A 275 -3.08 -3.97 7.87
CA THR A 275 -1.70 -3.60 7.53
C THR A 275 -1.67 -2.46 6.51
N VAL A 276 -2.45 -2.57 5.44
CA VAL A 276 -2.31 -1.71 4.25
C VAL A 276 -2.94 -0.32 4.45
N ILE A 277 -4.13 -0.22 5.09
CA ILE A 277 -4.76 1.08 5.34
C ILE A 277 -3.92 1.93 6.30
N PRO A 278 -3.50 1.41 7.47
CA PRO A 278 -2.60 2.16 8.34
C PRO A 278 -1.26 2.50 7.69
N ALA A 279 -0.69 1.58 6.89
CA ALA A 279 0.53 1.85 6.13
C ALA A 279 0.38 3.07 5.20
N ALA A 280 -0.74 3.16 4.50
CA ALA A 280 -1.04 4.30 3.64
C ALA A 280 -1.15 5.61 4.44
N VAL A 281 -1.81 5.57 5.60
CA VAL A 281 -1.96 6.74 6.51
C VAL A 281 -0.62 7.16 7.09
N ILE A 282 0.17 6.22 7.61
CA ILE A 282 1.52 6.46 8.13
C ILE A 282 2.42 7.02 7.01
N GLY A 283 2.23 6.54 5.77
CA GLY A 283 2.86 7.09 4.57
C GLY A 283 2.43 8.51 4.22
N GLY A 284 1.46 9.09 4.95
CA GLY A 284 0.96 10.45 4.74
C GLY A 284 -0.12 10.56 3.67
N THR A 285 -0.82 9.45 3.38
CA THR A 285 -2.03 9.49 2.56
C THR A 285 -3.22 9.80 3.46
N ALA A 286 -3.86 10.96 3.25
CA ALA A 286 -4.97 11.42 4.07
C ALA A 286 -6.24 10.61 3.78
N LEU A 287 -6.90 10.10 4.82
CA LEU A 287 -8.18 9.39 4.68
C LEU A 287 -9.31 10.29 4.15
N SER A 288 -9.18 11.61 4.34
CA SER A 288 -10.09 12.60 3.74
C SER A 288 -9.92 12.75 2.23
N GLY A 289 -8.88 12.18 1.65
CA GLY A 289 -8.49 12.35 0.25
C GLY A 289 -7.68 13.61 -0.04
N GLY A 290 -7.27 13.76 -1.29
CA GLY A 290 -6.56 14.94 -1.81
C GLY A 290 -5.07 15.01 -1.51
N GLU A 291 -4.57 14.20 -0.60
CA GLU A 291 -3.15 14.15 -0.22
C GLU A 291 -2.64 12.71 -0.19
N GLY A 292 -1.34 12.52 -0.44
CA GLY A 292 -0.69 11.23 -0.36
C GLY A 292 0.00 10.79 -1.64
N GLY A 293 0.47 9.54 -1.65
CA GLY A 293 1.15 8.97 -2.83
C GLY A 293 1.57 7.52 -2.66
N VAL A 294 1.55 6.79 -3.76
CA VAL A 294 1.83 5.34 -3.80
C VAL A 294 3.18 5.01 -3.17
N LEU A 295 4.24 5.75 -3.51
CA LEU A 295 5.58 5.51 -2.97
C LEU A 295 5.62 5.70 -1.43
N ARG A 296 4.95 6.73 -0.92
CA ARG A 296 4.89 7.00 0.53
C ARG A 296 4.12 5.89 1.26
N SER A 297 3.00 5.45 0.70
CA SER A 297 2.23 4.34 1.24
C SER A 297 3.01 3.01 1.22
N ALA A 298 3.79 2.77 0.15
CA ALA A 298 4.68 1.62 0.07
C ALA A 298 5.77 1.64 1.16
N LEU A 299 6.37 2.80 1.45
CA LEU A 299 7.29 2.96 2.58
C LEU A 299 6.62 2.68 3.92
N GLY A 300 5.34 3.07 4.07
CA GLY A 300 4.54 2.71 5.25
C GLY A 300 4.37 1.20 5.42
N VAL A 301 4.14 0.47 4.32
CA VAL A 301 4.09 -1.01 4.34
C VAL A 301 5.43 -1.58 4.81
N VAL A 302 6.54 -1.11 4.25
CA VAL A 302 7.88 -1.56 4.65
C VAL A 302 8.09 -1.33 6.14
N LEU A 303 7.75 -0.13 6.65
CA LEU A 303 7.88 0.20 8.07
C LEU A 303 7.11 -0.78 8.98
N LEU A 304 5.84 -1.06 8.64
CA LEU A 304 5.00 -1.95 9.46
C LEU A 304 5.47 -3.41 9.42
N ILE A 305 5.91 -3.91 8.27
CA ILE A 305 6.42 -5.27 8.16
C ILE A 305 7.78 -5.41 8.85
N VAL A 306 8.67 -4.41 8.73
CA VAL A 306 9.94 -4.37 9.46
C VAL A 306 9.70 -4.37 10.98
N LEU A 307 8.72 -3.60 11.46
CA LEU A 307 8.31 -3.60 12.86
C LEU A 307 7.82 -4.98 13.29
N ASN A 308 6.90 -5.59 12.54
CA ASN A 308 6.38 -6.92 12.85
C ASN A 308 7.49 -7.98 12.87
N ASN A 309 8.34 -8.01 11.85
CA ASN A 309 9.49 -8.91 11.78
C ASN A 309 10.45 -8.71 12.96
N GLY A 310 10.69 -7.45 13.35
CA GLY A 310 11.51 -7.12 14.50
C GLY A 310 10.94 -7.66 15.83
N LEU A 311 9.63 -7.54 16.04
CA LEU A 311 8.95 -8.09 17.23
C LEU A 311 9.08 -9.62 17.29
N VAL A 312 8.90 -10.31 16.15
CA VAL A 312 9.07 -11.76 16.04
C VAL A 312 10.50 -12.17 16.43
N LEU A 313 11.50 -11.50 15.86
CA LEU A 313 12.91 -11.81 16.12
C LEU A 313 13.37 -11.39 17.54
N ALA A 314 12.74 -10.38 18.14
CA ALA A 314 12.96 -10.01 19.52
C ALA A 314 12.35 -11.03 20.51
N GLY A 315 11.65 -12.06 20.02
CA GLY A 315 11.06 -13.10 20.87
C GLY A 315 9.77 -12.67 21.57
N VAL A 316 9.08 -11.65 21.06
CA VAL A 316 7.76 -11.29 21.58
C VAL A 316 6.80 -12.44 21.29
N ASP A 317 6.14 -12.93 22.33
CA ASP A 317 5.18 -14.03 22.22
C ASP A 317 4.08 -13.69 21.20
N PRO A 318 3.70 -14.60 20.29
CA PRO A 318 2.67 -14.38 19.29
C PRO A 318 1.35 -13.84 19.84
N ASP A 319 0.94 -14.25 21.02
CA ASP A 319 -0.29 -13.81 21.66
C ASP A 319 -0.27 -12.30 21.98
N TYR A 320 0.91 -11.74 22.28
CA TYR A 320 1.09 -10.32 22.54
C TYR A 320 1.44 -9.51 21.28
N GLN A 321 1.92 -10.14 20.22
CA GLN A 321 2.36 -9.42 19.02
C GLN A 321 1.24 -8.57 18.43
N SER A 322 0.01 -9.10 18.36
CA SER A 322 -1.16 -8.36 17.85
C SER A 322 -1.50 -7.14 18.71
N ALA A 323 -1.42 -7.27 20.02
CA ALA A 323 -1.69 -6.16 20.95
C ALA A 323 -0.60 -5.08 20.88
N VAL A 324 0.67 -5.49 20.83
CA VAL A 324 1.82 -4.58 20.69
C VAL A 324 1.76 -3.86 19.34
N PHE A 325 1.52 -4.60 18.26
CA PHE A 325 1.40 -4.04 16.92
C PHE A 325 0.26 -3.02 16.85
N GLY A 326 -0.94 -3.37 17.34
CA GLY A 326 -2.10 -2.47 17.38
C GLY A 326 -1.84 -1.22 18.22
N SER A 327 -1.16 -1.35 19.37
CA SER A 327 -0.80 -0.22 20.24
C SER A 327 0.17 0.74 19.53
N ILE A 328 1.23 0.21 18.91
CA ILE A 328 2.19 1.00 18.15
C ILE A 328 1.51 1.70 16.98
N LEU A 329 0.59 1.01 16.30
CA LEU A 329 -0.19 1.55 15.20
C LEU A 329 -1.05 2.73 15.65
N ILE A 330 -1.78 2.61 16.76
CA ILE A 330 -2.59 3.69 17.33
C ILE A 330 -1.71 4.89 17.67
N ILE A 331 -0.60 4.67 18.40
CA ILE A 331 0.33 5.73 18.79
C ILE A 331 0.87 6.45 17.55
N THR A 332 1.27 5.68 16.52
CA THR A 332 1.83 6.24 15.29
C THR A 332 0.79 7.06 14.53
N ILE A 333 -0.44 6.55 14.37
CA ILE A 333 -1.53 7.28 13.70
C ILE A 333 -1.86 8.55 14.46
N VAL A 334 -1.97 8.49 15.79
CA VAL A 334 -2.23 9.67 16.63
C VAL A 334 -1.11 10.68 16.47
N ALA A 335 0.16 10.27 16.52
CA ALA A 335 1.30 11.16 16.35
C ALA A 335 1.32 11.86 14.98
N VAL A 336 0.98 11.13 13.92
CA VAL A 336 0.90 11.68 12.54
C VAL A 336 -0.30 12.61 12.38
N ALA A 337 -1.45 12.25 12.94
CA ALA A 337 -2.69 13.03 12.82
C ALA A 337 -2.74 14.25 13.77
N TRP A 338 -2.01 14.22 14.88
CA TRP A 338 -2.06 15.26 15.92
C TRP A 338 -1.81 16.68 15.43
N PRO A 339 -0.82 16.96 14.58
CA PRO A 339 -0.60 18.31 14.04
C PRO A 339 -1.75 18.80 13.14
N GLN A 340 -2.53 17.90 12.59
CA GLN A 340 -3.63 18.19 11.64
C GLN A 340 -5.00 18.15 12.32
N ARG A 341 -5.09 17.86 13.63
CA ARG A 341 -6.36 17.66 14.35
C ARG A 341 -7.37 18.80 14.20
N GLY A 342 -6.90 20.05 14.05
CA GLY A 342 -7.77 21.21 13.84
C GLY A 342 -8.39 21.29 12.43
N ARG A 343 -7.89 20.50 11.47
CA ARG A 343 -8.40 20.41 10.09
C ARG A 343 -9.21 19.14 9.84
N LEU A 344 -9.12 18.16 10.75
CA LEU A 344 -9.89 16.92 10.64
C LEU A 344 -11.35 17.21 10.95
N LYS A 345 -12.19 17.21 9.92
CA LYS A 345 -13.64 17.11 10.10
C LYS A 345 -13.93 15.72 10.59
N VAL A 346 -14.17 15.55 11.88
CA VAL A 346 -14.72 14.30 12.40
C VAL A 346 -16.11 14.17 11.76
N ALA A 347 -16.28 13.15 10.92
CA ALA A 347 -17.62 12.81 10.42
C ALA A 347 -18.47 12.45 11.65
N LYS A 348 -19.44 13.31 11.96
CA LYS A 348 -20.46 13.06 12.99
C LYS A 348 -21.50 12.10 12.43
#